data_4fd3720399b85200a358cdc8dce37d40
#
_entry.id   4fd3720399b85200a358cdc8dce37d40
#
_cell.length_a   1.000
_cell.length_b   1.000
_cell.length_c   1.000
_cell.angle_alpha   90.00
_cell.angle_beta   90.00
_cell.angle_gamma   90.00
#
_symmetry.space_group_name_H-M   'P 1'
#
loop_
_entity.id
_entity.type
_entity.pdbx_description
1 polymer ?
#
loop_
_entity_poly.entity_id
_entity_poly.type
_entity_poly.pdbx_seq_one_letter_code
_entity_poly.pdbx_strand_id
1 'polypeptide(L)'
;MRIIEINKFLFRNGGSETYIFKLGEALEQHGHEVQYFGMEHEGRCVGNRVNAYTSDMDFHGGSKLSKLTYPIKTIYSKEARVQLRKVLDDFQPDVCHLNNFNYQLTPSIILEIVKWRKETGRDCKIIFTAHDYQLVCPNHMLNNPNTHQNCEKCLGGHFVNCMKGKCIH
;
A
#
# COMPACT_ATOMS: atom_id res chain seq x y z
N MET A 1 -3.65 -9.81 19.84
CA MET A 1 -2.52 -9.38 18.97
C MET A 1 -2.71 -7.92 18.61
N ARG A 2 -1.61 -7.23 18.31
CA ARG A 2 -1.62 -5.86 17.79
C ARG A 2 -1.37 -5.91 16.29
N ILE A 3 -2.29 -5.36 15.51
CA ILE A 3 -2.30 -5.48 14.05
C ILE A 3 -2.32 -4.09 13.43
N ILE A 4 -1.42 -3.80 12.50
CA ILE A 4 -1.49 -2.60 11.66
C ILE A 4 -2.03 -2.98 10.29
N GLU A 5 -3.18 -2.43 9.93
CA GLU A 5 -3.71 -2.45 8.57
C GLU A 5 -3.07 -1.33 7.75
N ILE A 6 -2.34 -1.69 6.70
CA ILE A 6 -1.62 -0.74 5.86
C ILE A 6 -2.30 -0.68 4.50
N ASN A 7 -2.89 0.48 4.18
CA ASN A 7 -3.55 0.74 2.91
C ASN A 7 -3.39 2.21 2.52
N LYS A 8 -3.25 2.50 1.24
CA LYS A 8 -3.05 3.89 0.78
C LYS A 8 -4.19 4.82 1.20
N PHE A 9 -5.45 4.39 1.03
CA PHE A 9 -6.62 5.18 1.41
C PHE A 9 -7.21 4.66 2.71
N LEU A 10 -7.49 5.59 3.64
CA LEU A 10 -8.12 5.33 4.93
C LEU A 10 -9.52 5.95 5.03
N PHE A 11 -10.18 6.09 3.89
CA PHE A 11 -11.56 6.56 3.74
C PHE A 11 -12.32 5.63 2.78
N ARG A 12 -13.64 5.70 2.77
CA ARG A 12 -14.47 4.83 1.92
C ARG A 12 -14.30 5.21 0.45
N ASN A 13 -13.57 4.40 -0.30
CA ASN A 13 -13.25 4.62 -1.70
C ASN A 13 -13.58 3.43 -2.60
N GLY A 14 -13.41 2.20 -2.11
CA GLY A 14 -13.63 1.01 -2.92
C GLY A 14 -13.67 -0.30 -2.12
N GLY A 15 -13.45 -1.40 -2.83
CA GLY A 15 -13.53 -2.75 -2.26
C GLY A 15 -12.43 -3.05 -1.24
N SER A 16 -11.20 -2.62 -1.51
CA SER A 16 -10.08 -2.82 -0.58
C SER A 16 -10.29 -2.08 0.75
N GLU A 17 -10.81 -0.87 0.71
CA GLU A 17 -11.12 -0.08 1.90
C GLU A 17 -12.26 -0.72 2.69
N THR A 18 -13.32 -1.17 2.00
CA THR A 18 -14.40 -1.92 2.63
C THR A 18 -13.89 -3.19 3.32
N TYR A 19 -12.99 -3.91 2.66
CA TYR A 19 -12.37 -5.11 3.22
C TYR A 19 -11.59 -4.82 4.49
N ILE A 20 -10.64 -3.87 4.48
CA ILE A 20 -9.80 -3.60 5.66
C ILE A 20 -10.60 -3.06 6.85
N PHE A 21 -11.66 -2.26 6.60
CA PHE A 21 -12.48 -1.74 7.69
C PHE A 21 -13.32 -2.85 8.32
N LYS A 22 -13.93 -3.72 7.51
CA LYS A 22 -14.67 -4.88 8.02
C LYS A 22 -13.78 -5.90 8.72
N LEU A 23 -12.60 -6.14 8.18
CA LEU A 23 -11.62 -7.01 8.83
C LEU A 23 -11.18 -6.43 10.18
N GLY A 24 -10.86 -5.12 10.24
CA GLY A 24 -10.46 -4.47 11.48
C GLY A 24 -11.57 -4.52 12.54
N GLU A 25 -12.82 -4.20 12.16
CA GLU A 25 -13.98 -4.34 13.06
C GLU A 25 -14.10 -5.78 13.61
N ALA A 26 -13.95 -6.79 12.75
CA ALA A 26 -14.02 -8.20 13.16
C ALA A 26 -12.86 -8.59 14.09
N LEU A 27 -11.64 -8.13 13.79
CA LEU A 27 -10.47 -8.38 14.63
C LEU A 27 -10.63 -7.77 16.04
N GLU A 28 -11.14 -6.54 16.13
CA GLU A 28 -11.42 -5.87 17.40
C GLU A 28 -12.49 -6.61 18.21
N GLN A 29 -13.55 -7.10 17.56
CA GLN A 29 -14.58 -7.93 18.20
C GLN A 29 -14.02 -9.25 18.76
N HIS A 30 -12.91 -9.75 18.19
CA HIS A 30 -12.20 -10.93 18.68
C HIS A 30 -11.06 -10.60 19.67
N GLY A 31 -11.03 -9.38 20.19
CA GLY A 31 -10.10 -8.96 21.25
C GLY A 31 -8.70 -8.63 20.76
N HIS A 32 -8.54 -8.28 19.50
CA HIS A 32 -7.29 -7.75 18.94
C HIS A 32 -7.29 -6.22 18.96
N GLU A 33 -6.10 -5.62 19.02
CA GLU A 33 -5.94 -4.17 18.84
C GLU A 33 -5.58 -3.90 17.39
N VAL A 34 -6.31 -2.99 16.75
CA VAL A 34 -6.08 -2.63 15.33
C VAL A 34 -5.77 -1.14 15.21
N GLN A 35 -4.74 -0.82 14.45
CA GLN A 35 -4.46 0.53 14.00
C GLN A 35 -4.25 0.53 12.49
N TYR A 36 -4.33 1.73 11.89
CA TYR A 36 -4.27 1.88 10.43
C TYR A 36 -3.15 2.85 10.04
N PHE A 37 -2.46 2.53 8.96
CA PHE A 37 -1.46 3.41 8.37
C PHE A 37 -1.72 3.60 6.88
N GLY A 38 -1.68 4.86 6.43
CA GLY A 38 -1.95 5.24 5.05
C GLY A 38 -1.65 6.71 4.80
N MET A 39 -2.33 7.28 3.80
CA MET A 39 -2.24 8.71 3.50
C MET A 39 -3.20 9.53 4.37
N GLU A 40 -2.82 10.79 4.62
CA GLU A 40 -3.72 11.78 5.18
C GLU A 40 -4.78 12.18 4.14
N HIS A 41 -6.02 12.29 4.56
CA HIS A 41 -7.13 12.71 3.72
C HIS A 41 -8.26 13.26 4.58
N GLU A 42 -8.95 14.32 4.12
CA GLU A 42 -10.03 14.95 4.85
C GLU A 42 -11.17 13.99 5.23
N GLY A 43 -11.46 13.00 4.36
CA GLY A 43 -12.48 11.96 4.60
C GLY A 43 -12.00 10.73 5.38
N ARG A 44 -10.81 10.76 5.99
CA ARG A 44 -10.24 9.64 6.74
C ARG A 44 -11.15 9.24 7.90
N CYS A 45 -11.52 7.95 7.98
CA CYS A 45 -12.44 7.41 8.98
C CYS A 45 -11.80 6.44 9.98
N VAL A 46 -10.55 6.02 9.74
CA VAL A 46 -9.74 5.19 10.65
C VAL A 46 -8.31 5.73 10.72
N GLY A 47 -7.53 5.29 11.72
CA GLY A 47 -6.17 5.82 11.85
C GLY A 47 -5.33 5.15 12.92
N ASN A 48 -4.31 5.88 13.37
CA ASN A 48 -3.41 5.47 14.45
C ASN A 48 -3.29 6.56 15.51
N ARG A 49 -2.94 6.14 16.72
CA ARG A 49 -2.95 7.03 17.90
C ARG A 49 -1.85 8.11 17.89
N VAL A 50 -0.82 7.94 17.09
CA VAL A 50 0.26 8.94 16.95
C VAL A 50 0.01 9.94 15.83
N ASN A 51 -1.12 9.84 15.13
CA ASN A 51 -1.50 10.70 14.00
C ASN A 51 -0.39 10.81 12.93
N ALA A 52 0.26 9.68 12.63
CA ALA A 52 1.34 9.62 11.64
C ALA A 52 0.79 9.04 10.33
N TYR A 53 0.79 9.86 9.29
CA TYR A 53 0.31 9.54 7.93
C TYR A 53 1.27 10.11 6.90
N THR A 54 1.22 9.60 5.67
CA THR A 54 1.93 10.23 4.55
C THR A 54 1.09 11.37 3.97
N SER A 55 1.74 12.36 3.38
CA SER A 55 1.05 13.40 2.62
C SER A 55 0.27 12.78 1.45
N ASP A 56 -0.83 13.42 1.08
CA ASP A 56 -1.54 13.09 -0.16
C ASP A 56 -0.63 13.43 -1.35
N MET A 57 -0.27 12.42 -2.14
CA MET A 57 0.54 12.60 -3.33
C MET A 57 -0.38 12.96 -4.50
N ASP A 58 -0.52 14.26 -4.77
CA ASP A 58 -1.15 14.74 -5.99
C ASP A 58 -0.27 14.44 -7.21
N PHE A 59 -0.61 13.37 -7.93
CA PHE A 59 0.06 13.00 -9.19
C PHE A 59 -0.32 13.92 -10.36
N HIS A 60 -1.30 14.81 -10.18
CA HIS A 60 -1.84 15.67 -11.24
C HIS A 60 -1.30 17.10 -11.24
N GLY A 61 -0.67 17.57 -10.14
CA GLY A 61 -0.26 18.96 -9.91
C GLY A 61 1.22 19.30 -10.09
N GLY A 62 2.04 18.50 -10.78
CA GLY A 62 3.49 18.71 -10.84
C GLY A 62 4.02 19.42 -12.09
N SER A 63 5.08 20.25 -11.93
CA SER A 63 5.85 20.84 -13.02
C SER A 63 6.53 19.74 -13.87
N LYS A 64 6.94 20.07 -15.14
CA LYS A 64 7.63 19.12 -16.03
C LYS A 64 8.89 18.48 -15.40
N LEU A 65 9.58 19.18 -14.48
CA LEU A 65 10.74 18.64 -13.77
C LEU A 65 10.35 17.58 -12.71
N SER A 66 9.18 17.70 -12.09
CA SER A 66 8.72 16.72 -11.09
C SER A 66 8.40 15.37 -11.74
N LYS A 67 7.94 15.37 -13.01
CA LYS A 67 7.66 14.15 -13.77
C LYS A 67 8.88 13.25 -13.97
N LEU A 68 10.08 13.81 -14.03
CA LEU A 68 11.33 13.05 -14.17
C LEU A 68 11.71 12.28 -12.89
N THR A 69 11.26 12.74 -11.72
CA THR A 69 11.52 12.12 -10.42
C THR A 69 10.43 11.15 -9.97
N TYR A 70 9.28 11.09 -10.66
CA TYR A 70 8.17 10.20 -10.32
C TYR A 70 8.56 8.72 -10.25
N PRO A 71 9.31 8.12 -11.20
CA PRO A 71 9.65 6.71 -11.12
C PRO A 71 10.41 6.35 -9.84
N ILE A 72 11.28 7.25 -9.36
CA ILE A 72 12.03 7.04 -8.12
C ILE A 72 11.09 7.18 -6.91
N LYS A 73 10.20 8.17 -6.93
CA LYS A 73 9.25 8.42 -5.84
C LYS A 73 8.21 7.31 -5.69
N THR A 74 7.86 6.60 -6.78
CA THR A 74 6.91 5.46 -6.74
C THR A 74 7.55 4.16 -6.22
N ILE A 75 8.89 4.10 -6.18
CA ILE A 75 9.62 2.94 -5.66
C ILE A 75 10.07 3.18 -4.21
N TYR A 76 10.43 4.42 -3.87
CA TYR A 76 10.99 4.75 -2.56
C TYR A 76 10.42 6.05 -2.01
N SER A 77 9.78 5.98 -0.85
CA SER A 77 9.28 7.13 -0.09
C SER A 77 9.95 7.21 1.28
N LYS A 78 10.82 8.21 1.45
CA LYS A 78 11.43 8.49 2.76
C LYS A 78 10.37 8.91 3.78
N GLU A 79 9.38 9.69 3.35
CA GLU A 79 8.28 10.14 4.18
C GLU A 79 7.47 8.95 4.73
N ALA A 80 7.02 8.06 3.84
CA ALA A 80 6.25 6.88 4.25
C ALA A 80 7.00 6.04 5.29
N ARG A 81 8.32 5.86 5.09
CA ARG A 81 9.17 5.15 6.06
C ARG A 81 9.22 5.85 7.41
N VAL A 82 9.46 7.16 7.42
CA VAL A 82 9.55 7.95 8.68
C VAL A 82 8.22 7.95 9.43
N GLN A 83 7.12 8.13 8.72
CA GLN A 83 5.80 8.15 9.37
C GLN A 83 5.40 6.75 9.87
N LEU A 84 5.61 5.70 9.04
CA LEU A 84 5.35 4.33 9.48
C LEU A 84 6.20 3.96 10.70
N ARG A 85 7.47 4.39 10.74
CA ARG A 85 8.36 4.13 11.88
C ARG A 85 7.77 4.63 13.19
N LYS A 86 7.16 5.82 13.23
CA LYS A 86 6.50 6.34 14.43
C LYS A 86 5.38 5.42 14.92
N VAL A 87 4.60 4.88 13.98
CA VAL A 87 3.51 3.94 14.32
C VAL A 87 4.09 2.62 14.84
N LEU A 88 5.13 2.10 14.20
CA LEU A 88 5.80 0.86 14.63
C LEU A 88 6.40 0.97 16.04
N ASP A 89 7.10 2.08 16.33
CA ASP A 89 7.74 2.31 17.63
C ASP A 89 6.72 2.48 18.75
N ASP A 90 5.59 3.15 18.49
CA ASP A 90 4.53 3.37 19.46
C ASP A 90 3.66 2.13 19.67
N PHE A 91 3.14 1.57 18.59
CA PHE A 91 2.17 0.48 18.66
C PHE A 91 2.81 -0.90 18.84
N GLN A 92 4.04 -1.08 18.38
CA GLN A 92 4.80 -2.33 18.48
C GLN A 92 3.99 -3.56 18.00
N PRO A 93 3.58 -3.60 16.72
CA PRO A 93 2.65 -4.62 16.22
C PRO A 93 3.23 -6.02 16.21
N ASP A 94 2.34 -7.00 16.32
CA ASP A 94 2.62 -8.41 16.08
C ASP A 94 2.46 -8.76 14.59
N VAL A 95 1.62 -8.00 13.87
CA VAL A 95 1.33 -8.16 12.44
C VAL A 95 1.26 -6.81 11.74
N CYS A 96 1.95 -6.70 10.61
CA CYS A 96 1.75 -5.65 9.62
C CYS A 96 1.05 -6.26 8.40
N HIS A 97 -0.21 -5.92 8.22
CA HIS A 97 -1.03 -6.42 7.11
C HIS A 97 -1.07 -5.39 5.98
N LEU A 98 -0.39 -5.71 4.88
CA LEU A 98 -0.29 -4.88 3.70
C LEU A 98 -1.46 -5.16 2.75
N ASN A 99 -2.09 -4.10 2.28
CA ASN A 99 -3.17 -4.12 1.30
C ASN A 99 -2.76 -3.33 0.05
N ASN A 100 -3.52 -2.33 -0.41
CA ASN A 100 -3.11 -1.48 -1.51
C ASN A 100 -2.16 -0.38 -1.02
N PHE A 101 -0.85 -0.61 -1.11
CA PHE A 101 0.19 0.33 -0.66
C PHE A 101 1.04 0.92 -1.80
N ASN A 102 0.88 0.44 -3.02
CA ASN A 102 1.71 0.84 -4.15
C ASN A 102 1.49 2.30 -4.55
N TYR A 103 2.50 2.87 -5.18
CA TYR A 103 2.63 4.25 -5.64
C TYR A 103 2.75 5.28 -4.50
N GLN A 104 1.84 5.33 -3.56
CA GLN A 104 1.80 6.35 -2.50
C GLN A 104 2.67 5.98 -1.29
N LEU A 105 2.48 4.81 -0.73
CA LEU A 105 3.29 4.33 0.40
C LEU A 105 4.60 3.69 -0.05
N THR A 106 4.62 3.16 -1.25
CA THR A 106 5.74 2.49 -1.94
C THR A 106 6.23 1.21 -1.25
N PRO A 107 6.90 0.30 -1.97
CA PRO A 107 7.51 -0.89 -1.38
C PRO A 107 8.56 -0.60 -0.29
N SER A 108 9.05 0.65 -0.21
CA SER A 108 10.03 1.03 0.81
C SER A 108 9.53 0.91 2.25
N ILE A 109 8.20 0.89 2.49
CA ILE A 109 7.64 0.62 3.81
C ILE A 109 8.00 -0.78 4.32
N ILE A 110 8.09 -1.77 3.43
CA ILE A 110 8.51 -3.12 3.79
C ILE A 110 9.94 -3.12 4.33
N LEU A 111 10.82 -2.34 3.70
CA LEU A 111 12.20 -2.17 4.17
C LEU A 111 12.24 -1.57 5.58
N GLU A 112 11.31 -0.65 5.89
CA GLU A 112 11.24 -0.06 7.23
C GLU A 112 10.74 -1.07 8.27
N ILE A 113 9.72 -1.87 7.95
CA ILE A 113 9.24 -2.93 8.86
C ILE A 113 10.37 -3.94 9.13
N VAL A 114 11.08 -4.39 8.09
CA VAL A 114 12.20 -5.33 8.23
C VAL A 114 13.33 -4.73 9.07
N LYS A 115 13.67 -3.45 8.85
CA LYS A 115 14.67 -2.72 9.63
C LYS A 115 14.26 -2.64 11.10
N TRP A 116 13.03 -2.21 11.37
CA TRP A 116 12.47 -2.10 12.72
C TRP A 116 12.47 -3.44 13.47
N ARG A 117 12.09 -4.53 12.81
CA ARG A 117 12.16 -5.89 13.38
C ARG A 117 13.59 -6.26 13.82
N LYS A 118 14.60 -5.95 12.99
CA LYS A 118 16.00 -6.23 13.30
C LYS A 118 16.51 -5.40 14.48
N GLU A 119 16.11 -4.14 14.56
CA GLU A 119 16.53 -3.22 15.61
C GLU A 119 15.90 -3.53 16.96
N THR A 120 14.64 -3.98 16.96
CA THR A 120 13.88 -4.25 18.19
C THR A 120 13.89 -5.70 18.62
N GLY A 121 14.31 -6.62 17.76
CA GLY A 121 14.23 -8.07 18.00
C GLY A 121 12.80 -8.64 18.00
N ARG A 122 11.79 -7.87 17.60
CA ARG A 122 10.39 -8.31 17.63
C ARG A 122 10.06 -9.22 16.45
N ASP A 123 9.26 -10.26 16.73
CA ASP A 123 8.73 -11.16 15.69
C ASP A 123 7.39 -10.62 15.16
N CYS A 124 7.46 -9.53 14.39
CA CYS A 124 6.30 -8.98 13.69
C CYS A 124 6.14 -9.68 12.33
N LYS A 125 5.00 -10.28 12.07
CA LYS A 125 4.70 -10.91 10.78
C LYS A 125 4.30 -9.87 9.74
N ILE A 126 4.68 -10.11 8.49
CA ILE A 126 4.24 -9.30 7.34
C ILE A 126 3.31 -10.17 6.52
N ILE A 127 2.07 -9.73 6.37
CA ILE A 127 1.05 -10.38 5.55
C ILE A 127 0.69 -9.43 4.41
N PHE A 128 0.46 -9.95 3.22
CA PHE A 128 0.00 -9.16 2.06
C PHE A 128 -1.26 -9.77 1.47
N THR A 129 -2.32 -8.97 1.35
CA THR A 129 -3.53 -9.31 0.60
C THR A 129 -3.51 -8.60 -0.75
N ALA A 130 -3.47 -9.37 -1.83
CA ALA A 130 -3.58 -8.85 -3.19
C ALA A 130 -5.06 -8.57 -3.52
N HIS A 131 -5.39 -7.30 -3.79
CA HIS A 131 -6.74 -6.88 -4.18
C HIS A 131 -6.92 -6.78 -5.70
N ASP A 132 -5.82 -6.84 -6.44
CA ASP A 132 -5.78 -6.81 -7.89
C ASP A 132 -4.61 -7.64 -8.43
N TYR A 133 -4.39 -7.64 -9.73
CA TYR A 133 -3.36 -8.43 -10.39
C TYR A 133 -2.03 -7.69 -10.60
N GLN A 134 -1.76 -6.59 -9.90
CA GLN A 134 -0.57 -5.75 -10.16
C GLN A 134 0.77 -6.47 -10.03
N LEU A 135 0.86 -7.55 -9.24
CA LEU A 135 2.09 -8.34 -9.09
C LEU A 135 2.48 -9.09 -10.37
N VAL A 136 1.52 -9.32 -11.25
CA VAL A 136 1.69 -10.13 -12.47
C VAL A 136 1.23 -9.41 -13.74
N CYS A 137 0.52 -8.30 -13.61
CA CYS A 137 -0.02 -7.53 -14.73
C CYS A 137 0.11 -6.02 -14.48
N PRO A 138 0.91 -5.28 -15.29
CA PRO A 138 1.09 -3.85 -15.12
C PRO A 138 -0.17 -2.99 -15.23
N ASN A 139 -1.22 -3.47 -15.93
CA ASN A 139 -2.52 -2.80 -15.96
C ASN A 139 -3.49 -3.27 -14.87
N HIS A 140 -3.05 -4.17 -13.99
CA HIS A 140 -3.77 -4.69 -12.83
C HIS A 140 -5.00 -5.57 -13.12
N MET A 141 -5.40 -5.74 -14.37
CA MET A 141 -6.70 -6.32 -14.72
C MET A 141 -6.63 -7.74 -15.28
N LEU A 142 -5.44 -8.24 -15.71
CA LEU A 142 -5.29 -9.45 -16.53
C LEU A 142 -6.24 -9.44 -17.76
N ASN A 143 -6.59 -8.27 -18.22
CA ASN A 143 -7.44 -8.03 -19.37
C ASN A 143 -6.78 -7.02 -20.31
N ASN A 144 -6.89 -7.24 -21.62
CA ASN A 144 -6.42 -6.28 -22.60
C ASN A 144 -7.53 -5.25 -22.85
N PRO A 145 -7.33 -3.98 -22.50
CA PRO A 145 -8.35 -2.95 -22.64
C PRO A 145 -8.74 -2.64 -24.10
N ASN A 146 -7.89 -3.01 -25.06
CA ASN A 146 -8.15 -2.77 -26.47
C ASN A 146 -9.00 -3.88 -27.12
N THR A 147 -8.94 -5.10 -26.60
CA THR A 147 -9.66 -6.25 -27.15
C THR A 147 -10.74 -6.80 -26.22
N HIS A 148 -10.78 -6.32 -24.97
CA HIS A 148 -11.66 -6.79 -23.90
C HIS A 148 -11.56 -8.30 -23.62
N GLN A 149 -10.40 -8.90 -23.93
CA GLN A 149 -10.12 -10.32 -23.70
C GLN A 149 -9.15 -10.51 -22.54
N ASN A 150 -9.24 -11.66 -21.87
CA ASN A 150 -8.26 -12.07 -20.88
C ASN A 150 -6.85 -12.08 -21.50
N CYS A 151 -5.87 -11.61 -20.74
CA CYS A 151 -4.52 -11.44 -21.22
C CYS A 151 -3.51 -11.97 -20.20
N GLU A 152 -2.77 -12.99 -20.60
CA GLU A 152 -1.74 -13.64 -19.80
C GLU A 152 -0.31 -13.32 -20.29
N LYS A 153 -0.16 -12.40 -21.25
CA LYS A 153 1.12 -12.13 -21.94
C LYS A 153 2.23 -11.60 -21.02
N CYS A 154 1.87 -11.05 -19.87
CA CYS A 154 2.82 -10.52 -18.89
C CYS A 154 3.14 -11.48 -17.75
N LEU A 155 2.46 -12.63 -17.64
CA LEU A 155 2.75 -13.63 -16.64
C LEU A 155 4.21 -14.10 -16.75
N GLY A 156 4.84 -14.42 -15.61
CA GLY A 156 6.26 -14.76 -15.58
C GLY A 156 7.23 -13.58 -15.71
N GLY A 157 6.75 -12.34 -15.56
CA GLY A 157 7.59 -11.13 -15.56
C GLY A 157 7.81 -10.50 -16.94
N HIS A 158 7.09 -10.92 -17.96
CA HIS A 158 7.21 -10.38 -19.33
C HIS A 158 6.48 -9.02 -19.50
N PHE A 159 6.70 -8.08 -18.58
CA PHE A 159 5.95 -6.81 -18.47
C PHE A 159 6.07 -5.88 -19.68
N VAL A 160 7.14 -6.03 -20.50
CA VAL A 160 7.31 -5.30 -21.76
C VAL A 160 6.16 -5.58 -22.74
N ASN A 161 5.50 -6.73 -22.61
CA ASN A 161 4.35 -7.07 -23.46
C ASN A 161 3.15 -6.14 -23.21
N CYS A 162 3.01 -5.61 -22.00
CA CYS A 162 1.95 -4.65 -21.66
C CYS A 162 2.16 -3.31 -22.40
N MET A 163 3.41 -2.86 -22.52
CA MET A 163 3.76 -1.65 -23.28
C MET A 163 3.53 -1.88 -24.77
N LYS A 164 4.01 -3.02 -25.33
CA LYS A 164 3.80 -3.37 -26.76
C LYS A 164 2.31 -3.49 -27.10
N GLY A 165 1.52 -4.02 -26.18
CA GLY A 165 0.07 -4.16 -26.31
C GLY A 165 -0.72 -2.89 -26.04
N LYS A 166 -0.07 -1.76 -25.69
CA LYS A 166 -0.71 -0.49 -25.30
C LYS A 166 -1.80 -0.69 -24.24
N CYS A 167 -1.52 -1.56 -23.24
CA CYS A 167 -2.45 -1.86 -22.16
C CYS A 167 -2.34 -0.88 -20.98
N ILE A 168 -1.29 -0.04 -20.97
CA ILE A 168 -1.05 1.05 -20.02
C ILE A 168 -1.09 2.36 -20.82
N HIS A 169 -1.83 3.34 -20.35
CA HIS A 169 -1.93 4.68 -20.93
C HIS A 169 -1.07 5.68 -20.17
#